data_172275a91d1420605daa572f752df322
#
_entry.id   172275a91d1420605daa572f752df322
#
_cell.length_a   1.000
_cell.length_b   1.000
_cell.length_c   1.000
_cell.angle_alpha   90.00
_cell.angle_beta   90.00
_cell.angle_gamma   90.00
#
_symmetry.space_group_name_H-M   'P 1'
#
loop_
_entity.id
_entity.type
_entity.pdbx_description
1 polymer ?
#
loop_
_entity_poly.entity_id
_entity_poly.type
_entity_poly.pdbx_seq_one_letter_code
_entity_poly.pdbx_strand_id
1 'polypeptide(L)'
;MNSRERVRRAYDFTGPDRVPLEMRILMGTWHKYRDELKRIVERHSADGGQGATGPETGDYDVMPAGWSAGEEVTDSWGCVWQNIHGGLLGRLKSSPIRDWHDLDRLKAPDPLEVGEFGPVDWAKTAAQVERDRGTDFVYGSGSRLFERMHFLRGYEPLLIDIAERNPGVWRLRDLIVDNNLRLIRRWLDLPVDCIGFGDDWGTQSALMIRPAAWREIFKPAYARMFEPIRKAGLHVHFHSDGYILDIIPDLIEIGLKGLNPQSLVNGLDPLAALFRGRICLRIDLDRQGILPFGSPGDVKEHVREVILRLGSPEGGLIVAANIGPDVPLANIEAIYQAMDRYAPI
;
A
#
# COMPACT_ATOMS: atom_id res chain seq x y z
N MET A 1 15.08 7.05 19.76
CA MET A 1 15.17 6.41 18.41
C MET A 1 14.46 7.29 17.40
N ASN A 2 14.99 7.48 16.17
CA ASN A 2 14.24 8.18 15.13
C ASN A 2 13.25 7.24 14.44
N SER A 3 12.37 7.79 13.60
CA SER A 3 11.31 7.03 12.92
C SER A 3 11.88 5.93 12.01
N ARG A 4 12.92 6.23 11.22
CA ARG A 4 13.56 5.25 10.35
C ARG A 4 14.06 4.03 11.10
N GLU A 5 14.81 4.26 12.15
CA GLU A 5 15.39 3.17 12.97
C GLU A 5 14.29 2.36 13.65
N ARG A 6 13.22 3.01 14.12
CA ARG A 6 12.09 2.34 14.78
C ARG A 6 11.35 1.41 13.81
N VAL A 7 11.00 1.90 12.62
CA VAL A 7 10.32 1.09 11.60
C VAL A 7 11.23 -0.04 11.13
N ARG A 8 12.51 0.23 10.88
CA ARG A 8 13.49 -0.79 10.49
C ARG A 8 13.59 -1.90 11.54
N ARG A 9 13.68 -1.55 12.82
CA ARG A 9 13.72 -2.54 13.90
C ARG A 9 12.43 -3.36 14.01
N ALA A 10 11.28 -2.77 13.71
CA ALA A 10 10.04 -3.52 13.63
C ALA A 10 10.09 -4.56 12.50
N TYR A 11 10.64 -4.21 11.32
CA TYR A 11 10.85 -5.17 10.22
C TYR A 11 11.87 -6.26 10.54
N ASP A 12 12.95 -5.90 11.24
CA ASP A 12 14.09 -6.78 11.52
C ASP A 12 13.92 -7.59 12.81
N PHE A 13 12.85 -7.36 13.60
CA PHE A 13 12.63 -7.97 14.91
C PHE A 13 13.80 -7.76 15.87
N THR A 14 14.31 -6.51 15.93
CA THR A 14 15.48 -6.13 16.74
C THR A 14 15.15 -5.15 17.86
N GLY A 15 13.90 -5.13 18.31
CA GLY A 15 13.42 -4.35 19.44
C GLY A 15 13.34 -2.85 19.14
N PRO A 16 12.23 -2.35 18.57
CA PRO A 16 11.95 -0.92 18.55
C PRO A 16 11.66 -0.41 19.97
N ASP A 17 11.85 0.89 20.24
CA ASP A 17 11.53 1.50 21.53
C ASP A 17 10.01 1.60 21.79
N ARG A 18 9.21 1.51 20.75
CA ARG A 18 7.75 1.44 20.76
C ARG A 18 7.24 0.86 19.44
N VAL A 19 5.98 0.43 19.41
CA VAL A 19 5.30 0.09 18.15
C VAL A 19 5.24 1.34 17.26
N PRO A 20 5.71 1.28 15.99
CA PRO A 20 5.62 2.41 15.07
C PRO A 20 4.17 2.75 14.72
N LEU A 21 3.90 4.03 14.45
CA LEU A 21 2.66 4.56 13.92
C LEU A 21 2.88 5.18 12.53
N GLU A 22 2.18 4.70 11.52
CA GLU A 22 2.09 5.35 10.22
C GLU A 22 0.71 6.00 10.03
N MET A 23 0.71 7.30 9.73
CA MET A 23 -0.53 8.08 9.50
C MET A 23 -0.64 8.44 8.02
N ARG A 24 -1.64 7.90 7.33
CA ARG A 24 -2.00 8.33 5.98
C ARG A 24 -3.21 9.23 6.05
N ILE A 25 -3.02 10.52 5.80
CA ILE A 25 -4.09 11.52 5.86
C ILE A 25 -4.43 11.97 4.43
N LEU A 26 -5.67 11.70 4.01
CA LEU A 26 -6.13 12.04 2.67
C LEU A 26 -6.29 13.56 2.50
N MET A 27 -6.07 14.05 1.29
CA MET A 27 -6.23 15.48 0.96
C MET A 27 -7.61 16.02 1.34
N GLY A 28 -8.68 15.24 1.15
CA GLY A 28 -10.02 15.63 1.57
C GLY A 28 -10.17 15.89 3.08
N THR A 29 -9.37 15.23 3.90
CA THR A 29 -9.33 15.46 5.35
C THR A 29 -8.63 16.78 5.67
N TRP A 30 -7.50 17.07 5.01
CA TRP A 30 -6.80 18.34 5.11
C TRP A 30 -7.66 19.50 4.62
N HIS A 31 -8.34 19.35 3.49
CA HIS A 31 -9.31 20.33 2.98
C HIS A 31 -10.43 20.64 3.99
N LYS A 32 -10.96 19.58 4.66
CA LYS A 32 -12.06 19.73 5.63
C LYS A 32 -11.63 20.42 6.93
N TYR A 33 -10.50 19.99 7.51
CA TYR A 33 -10.13 20.36 8.88
C TYR A 33 -9.01 21.40 8.99
N ARG A 34 -8.25 21.60 7.90
CA ARG A 34 -7.25 22.68 7.78
C ARG A 34 -6.34 22.81 9.00
N ASP A 35 -6.25 24.00 9.59
CA ASP A 35 -5.40 24.32 10.72
C ASP A 35 -5.78 23.57 12.02
N GLU A 36 -7.00 23.08 12.15
CA GLU A 36 -7.38 22.28 13.32
C GLU A 36 -6.68 20.93 13.30
N LEU A 37 -6.63 20.28 12.16
CA LEU A 37 -5.89 19.04 11.95
C LEU A 37 -4.37 19.27 12.09
N LYS A 38 -3.87 20.36 11.51
CA LYS A 38 -2.45 20.74 11.61
C LYS A 38 -2.01 20.84 13.07
N ARG A 39 -2.80 21.50 13.95
CA ARG A 39 -2.51 21.60 15.36
C ARG A 39 -2.45 20.25 16.09
N ILE A 40 -3.27 19.27 15.66
CA ILE A 40 -3.20 17.90 16.21
C ILE A 40 -1.91 17.22 15.76
N VAL A 41 -1.63 17.22 14.46
CA VAL A 41 -0.44 16.56 13.90
C VAL A 41 0.86 17.15 14.46
N GLU A 42 0.94 18.47 14.66
CA GLU A 42 2.12 19.14 15.22
C GLU A 42 2.36 18.84 16.70
N ARG A 43 1.31 18.46 17.45
CA ARG A 43 1.45 18.09 18.88
C ARG A 43 1.90 16.64 19.07
N HIS A 44 1.74 15.81 18.08
CA HIS A 44 2.03 14.40 18.14
C HIS A 44 3.03 14.00 17.07
N SER A 45 3.60 12.80 17.18
CA SER A 45 4.54 12.27 16.21
C SER A 45 4.04 10.95 15.63
N ALA A 46 4.07 10.84 14.31
CA ALA A 46 3.97 9.58 13.58
C ALA A 46 5.37 9.17 13.07
N ASP A 47 5.53 7.89 12.74
CA ASP A 47 6.80 7.35 12.26
C ASP A 47 6.85 7.31 10.72
N GLY A 48 5.85 7.88 10.07
CA GLY A 48 5.72 7.99 8.63
C GLY A 48 4.27 8.04 8.19
N GLY A 49 4.07 7.93 6.89
CA GLY A 49 2.76 7.91 6.27
C GLY A 49 2.55 9.06 5.28
N GLN A 50 1.89 8.77 4.19
CA GLN A 50 1.62 9.73 3.13
C GLN A 50 0.66 10.83 3.60
N GLY A 51 1.04 12.10 3.42
CA GLY A 51 0.21 13.25 3.78
C GLY A 51 0.11 13.49 5.30
N ALA A 52 0.94 12.83 6.11
CA ALA A 52 0.92 12.98 7.57
C ALA A 52 1.20 14.42 8.04
N THR A 53 1.96 15.20 7.27
CA THR A 53 2.35 16.58 7.60
C THR A 53 1.53 17.65 6.84
N GLY A 54 0.57 17.24 6.02
CA GLY A 54 -0.23 18.14 5.20
C GLY A 54 0.38 18.44 3.82
N PRO A 55 -0.28 19.30 3.03
CA PRO A 55 0.20 19.66 1.70
C PRO A 55 1.49 20.51 1.79
N GLU A 56 2.50 20.15 0.99
CA GLU A 56 3.80 20.86 0.93
C GLU A 56 3.65 22.36 0.65
N THR A 57 2.64 22.74 -0.13
CA THR A 57 2.35 24.13 -0.49
C THR A 57 1.66 24.92 0.62
N GLY A 58 1.16 24.27 1.66
CA GLY A 58 0.28 24.87 2.67
C GLY A 58 -1.10 25.25 2.14
N ASP A 59 -1.39 24.98 0.88
CA ASP A 59 -2.70 25.22 0.27
C ASP A 59 -3.55 23.96 0.33
N TYR A 60 -4.58 24.00 1.17
CA TYR A 60 -5.49 22.88 1.37
C TYR A 60 -6.49 22.66 0.23
N ASP A 61 -6.60 23.61 -0.70
CA ASP A 61 -7.58 23.59 -1.79
C ASP A 61 -7.00 23.06 -3.13
N VAL A 62 -5.71 22.75 -3.17
CA VAL A 62 -5.06 22.21 -4.37
C VAL A 62 -5.51 20.77 -4.61
N MET A 63 -6.18 20.55 -5.74
CA MET A 63 -6.51 19.23 -6.26
C MET A 63 -5.56 18.84 -7.39
N PRO A 64 -5.04 17.61 -7.43
CA PRO A 64 -4.29 17.13 -8.59
C PRO A 64 -5.14 17.19 -9.87
N ALA A 65 -4.52 17.55 -10.99
CA ALA A 65 -5.19 17.53 -12.29
C ALA A 65 -5.75 16.12 -12.60
N GLY A 66 -6.96 16.07 -13.15
CA GLY A 66 -7.64 14.81 -13.45
C GLY A 66 -8.37 14.18 -12.27
N TRP A 67 -8.39 14.84 -11.09
CA TRP A 67 -9.03 14.31 -9.87
C TRP A 67 -10.36 15.02 -9.51
N SER A 68 -10.86 15.87 -10.40
CA SER A 68 -12.17 16.50 -10.22
C SER A 68 -13.30 15.55 -10.59
N ALA A 69 -14.43 15.66 -9.88
CA ALA A 69 -15.60 14.83 -10.17
C ALA A 69 -16.10 15.06 -11.63
N GLY A 70 -16.38 13.97 -12.34
CA GLY A 70 -16.85 13.98 -13.73
C GLY A 70 -15.72 13.99 -14.77
N GLU A 71 -14.47 14.24 -14.39
CA GLU A 71 -13.35 14.18 -15.33
C GLU A 71 -12.99 12.75 -15.73
N GLU A 72 -12.55 12.62 -16.98
CA GLU A 72 -11.95 11.37 -17.50
C GLU A 72 -10.47 11.58 -17.72
N VAL A 73 -9.67 10.61 -17.33
CA VAL A 73 -8.23 10.60 -17.55
C VAL A 73 -7.79 9.26 -18.14
N THR A 74 -6.86 9.31 -19.06
CA THR A 74 -6.24 8.11 -19.62
C THR A 74 -4.87 7.93 -18.98
N ASP A 75 -4.64 6.75 -18.40
CA ASP A 75 -3.34 6.42 -17.83
C ASP A 75 -2.30 6.10 -18.92
N SER A 76 -1.05 6.00 -18.52
CA SER A 76 0.07 5.74 -19.44
C SER A 76 -0.01 4.37 -20.16
N TRP A 77 -0.82 3.45 -19.65
CA TRP A 77 -1.09 2.15 -20.25
C TRP A 77 -2.29 2.15 -21.20
N GLY A 78 -3.00 3.29 -21.31
CA GLY A 78 -4.18 3.43 -22.16
C GLY A 78 -5.51 3.04 -21.51
N CYS A 79 -5.53 2.81 -20.20
CA CYS A 79 -6.78 2.61 -19.46
C CYS A 79 -7.48 3.96 -19.25
N VAL A 80 -8.79 4.01 -19.49
CA VAL A 80 -9.59 5.22 -19.27
C VAL A 80 -10.30 5.13 -17.93
N TRP A 81 -10.11 6.15 -17.10
CA TRP A 81 -10.67 6.28 -15.76
C TRP A 81 -11.70 7.40 -15.74
N GLN A 82 -12.77 7.22 -14.99
CA GLN A 82 -13.80 8.24 -14.77
C GLN A 82 -13.91 8.55 -13.29
N ASN A 83 -13.63 9.79 -12.92
CA ASN A 83 -13.75 10.25 -11.54
C ASN A 83 -15.22 10.48 -11.16
N ILE A 84 -15.64 9.88 -10.05
CA ILE A 84 -17.00 10.03 -9.52
C ILE A 84 -17.02 11.11 -8.44
N HIS A 85 -15.96 11.15 -7.61
CA HIS A 85 -15.82 12.08 -6.49
C HIS A 85 -14.50 12.83 -6.60
N GLY A 86 -14.49 14.11 -6.25
CA GLY A 86 -13.26 14.90 -6.20
C GLY A 86 -12.24 14.35 -5.19
N GLY A 87 -10.96 14.35 -5.56
CA GLY A 87 -9.86 13.93 -4.68
C GLY A 87 -9.63 12.43 -4.58
N LEU A 88 -10.30 11.61 -5.39
CA LEU A 88 -10.09 10.18 -5.47
C LEU A 88 -9.88 9.74 -6.93
N LEU A 89 -9.04 8.74 -7.16
CA LEU A 89 -8.97 8.09 -8.45
C LEU A 89 -10.32 7.44 -8.76
N GLY A 90 -10.81 7.65 -9.97
CA GLY A 90 -12.11 7.16 -10.41
C GLY A 90 -12.14 5.65 -10.69
N ARG A 91 -13.30 5.19 -11.15
CA ARG A 91 -13.45 3.81 -11.62
C ARG A 91 -12.90 3.64 -13.04
N LEU A 92 -12.43 2.44 -13.34
CA LEU A 92 -12.05 2.06 -14.68
C LEU A 92 -13.28 2.10 -15.60
N LYS A 93 -13.23 2.90 -16.66
CA LYS A 93 -14.28 3.05 -17.68
C LYS A 93 -14.04 2.14 -18.87
N SER A 94 -12.80 2.02 -19.34
CA SER A 94 -12.46 1.13 -20.43
C SER A 94 -11.03 0.62 -20.34
N SER A 95 -10.86 -0.62 -20.79
CA SER A 95 -9.61 -1.37 -20.89
C SER A 95 -9.11 -1.40 -22.33
N PRO A 96 -7.79 -1.27 -22.57
CA PRO A 96 -7.25 -1.28 -23.94
C PRO A 96 -7.23 -2.66 -24.60
N ILE A 97 -7.20 -3.76 -23.83
CA ILE A 97 -7.17 -5.14 -24.34
C ILE A 97 -8.60 -5.69 -24.33
N ARG A 98 -9.28 -5.62 -25.45
CA ARG A 98 -10.61 -6.23 -25.66
C ARG A 98 -10.48 -7.67 -26.14
N ASP A 99 -9.50 -7.90 -26.99
CA ASP A 99 -9.11 -9.21 -27.53
C ASP A 99 -7.60 -9.41 -27.34
N TRP A 100 -7.14 -10.68 -27.27
CA TRP A 100 -5.72 -10.97 -27.05
C TRP A 100 -4.81 -10.53 -28.21
N HIS A 101 -5.34 -10.26 -29.40
CA HIS A 101 -4.60 -9.61 -30.49
C HIS A 101 -4.24 -8.15 -30.20
N ASP A 102 -4.99 -7.48 -29.31
CA ASP A 102 -4.67 -6.12 -28.88
C ASP A 102 -3.36 -6.07 -28.10
N LEU A 103 -3.01 -7.18 -27.41
CA LEU A 103 -1.75 -7.28 -26.67
C LEU A 103 -0.52 -7.14 -27.59
N ASP A 104 -0.62 -7.56 -28.87
CA ASP A 104 0.47 -7.44 -29.84
C ASP A 104 0.75 -5.98 -30.23
N ARG A 105 -0.20 -5.09 -29.99
CA ARG A 105 -0.12 -3.65 -30.26
C ARG A 105 0.14 -2.83 -29.00
N LEU A 106 -0.08 -3.41 -27.82
CA LEU A 106 0.10 -2.73 -26.54
C LEU A 106 1.59 -2.44 -26.33
N LYS A 107 1.91 -1.17 -26.14
CA LYS A 107 3.25 -0.74 -25.74
C LYS A 107 3.24 -0.41 -24.25
N ALA A 108 4.02 -1.17 -23.48
CA ALA A 108 4.24 -0.83 -22.09
C ALA A 108 4.94 0.54 -22.03
N PRO A 109 4.46 1.47 -21.18
CA PRO A 109 5.13 2.76 -20.99
C PRO A 109 6.53 2.54 -20.41
N ASP A 110 7.47 3.43 -20.71
CA ASP A 110 8.76 3.40 -20.03
C ASP A 110 8.60 3.91 -18.58
N PRO A 111 8.75 3.06 -17.57
CA PRO A 111 8.53 3.46 -16.19
C PRO A 111 9.58 4.45 -15.67
N LEU A 112 10.65 4.68 -16.45
CA LEU A 112 11.69 5.67 -16.13
C LEU A 112 11.35 7.07 -16.67
N GLU A 113 10.44 7.16 -17.62
CA GLU A 113 10.01 8.42 -18.23
C GLU A 113 8.61 8.81 -17.78
N VAL A 114 7.71 7.82 -17.66
CA VAL A 114 6.29 8.06 -17.43
C VAL A 114 5.78 7.22 -16.27
N GLY A 115 5.17 7.86 -15.29
CA GLY A 115 4.38 7.23 -14.24
C GLY A 115 2.97 6.87 -14.72
N GLU A 116 2.07 6.60 -13.80
CA GLU A 116 0.69 6.23 -14.15
C GLU A 116 -0.05 7.36 -14.88
N PHE A 117 0.09 8.60 -14.43
CA PHE A 117 -0.66 9.76 -14.95
C PHE A 117 0.23 10.94 -15.40
N GLY A 118 1.46 10.69 -15.78
CA GLY A 118 2.33 11.77 -16.25
C GLY A 118 3.81 11.47 -16.13
N PRO A 119 4.68 12.42 -16.51
CA PRO A 119 6.11 12.23 -16.48
C PRO A 119 6.65 12.01 -15.06
N VAL A 120 7.72 11.24 -14.94
CA VAL A 120 8.44 11.01 -13.68
C VAL A 120 9.67 11.91 -13.63
N ASP A 121 9.80 12.65 -12.54
CA ASP A 121 11.02 13.41 -12.23
C ASP A 121 11.88 12.63 -11.22
N TRP A 122 12.81 11.84 -11.74
CA TRP A 122 13.74 11.06 -10.92
C TRP A 122 14.75 11.92 -10.16
N ALA A 123 15.07 13.13 -10.63
CA ALA A 123 15.94 14.04 -9.89
C ALA A 123 15.24 14.56 -8.64
N LYS A 124 13.97 14.96 -8.77
CA LYS A 124 13.12 15.34 -7.63
C LYS A 124 12.93 14.16 -6.67
N THR A 125 12.66 12.97 -7.20
CA THR A 125 12.49 11.74 -6.40
C THR A 125 13.75 11.42 -5.60
N ALA A 126 14.93 11.44 -6.24
CA ALA A 126 16.20 11.18 -5.57
C ALA A 126 16.50 12.23 -4.48
N ALA A 127 16.26 13.51 -4.77
CA ALA A 127 16.42 14.57 -3.78
C ALA A 127 15.48 14.40 -2.57
N GLN A 128 14.24 13.93 -2.80
CA GLN A 128 13.31 13.62 -1.71
C GLN A 128 13.80 12.43 -0.87
N VAL A 129 14.19 11.34 -1.50
CA VAL A 129 14.75 10.16 -0.81
C VAL A 129 15.95 10.55 0.05
N GLU A 130 16.87 11.37 -0.47
CA GLU A 130 18.04 11.83 0.30
C GLU A 130 17.64 12.69 1.51
N ARG A 131 16.60 13.50 1.42
CA ARG A 131 16.09 14.28 2.56
C ARG A 131 15.47 13.37 3.62
N ASP A 132 14.63 12.42 3.19
CA ASP A 132 13.81 11.62 4.08
C ASP A 132 14.62 10.53 4.79
N ARG A 133 15.62 9.94 4.11
CA ARG A 133 16.41 8.82 4.64
C ARG A 133 17.12 9.08 5.97
N GLY A 134 17.28 10.36 6.35
CA GLY A 134 17.90 10.75 7.62
C GLY A 134 17.01 10.45 8.84
N THR A 135 15.70 10.53 8.65
CA THR A 135 14.70 10.45 9.74
C THR A 135 13.65 9.37 9.49
N ASP A 136 13.27 9.13 8.24
CA ASP A 136 12.13 8.33 7.87
C ASP A 136 12.52 7.03 7.15
N PHE A 137 11.73 5.99 7.34
CA PHE A 137 11.86 4.74 6.61
C PHE A 137 11.29 4.92 5.20
N VAL A 138 12.14 4.79 4.19
CA VAL A 138 11.82 5.18 2.82
C VAL A 138 11.40 3.98 1.99
N TYR A 139 10.20 4.06 1.42
CA TYR A 139 9.66 3.07 0.48
C TYR A 139 9.89 3.51 -0.96
N GLY A 140 10.46 2.62 -1.78
CA GLY A 140 10.34 2.66 -3.23
C GLY A 140 9.13 1.86 -3.71
N SER A 141 8.78 1.96 -5.00
CA SER A 141 7.61 1.28 -5.59
C SER A 141 8.01 0.08 -6.44
N GLY A 142 7.42 -1.07 -6.14
CA GLY A 142 7.42 -2.27 -6.99
C GLY A 142 6.24 -2.32 -7.97
N SER A 143 5.34 -1.31 -7.89
CA SER A 143 4.12 -1.22 -8.68
C SER A 143 3.12 -2.35 -8.35
N ARG A 144 2.21 -2.65 -9.28
CA ARG A 144 1.17 -3.67 -9.18
C ARG A 144 1.26 -4.64 -10.35
N LEU A 145 0.82 -5.87 -10.15
CA LEU A 145 0.82 -6.88 -11.21
C LEU A 145 -0.61 -7.29 -11.58
N PHE A 146 -1.34 -7.89 -10.66
CA PHE A 146 -2.69 -8.39 -10.90
C PHE A 146 -3.67 -7.26 -11.20
N GLU A 147 -3.65 -6.21 -10.40
CA GLU A 147 -4.50 -5.04 -10.66
C GLU A 147 -4.20 -4.44 -12.03
N ARG A 148 -2.92 -4.31 -12.42
CA ARG A 148 -2.57 -3.83 -13.75
C ARG A 148 -3.10 -4.76 -14.86
N MET A 149 -3.03 -6.08 -14.66
CA MET A 149 -3.58 -7.03 -15.62
C MET A 149 -5.09 -6.85 -15.82
N HIS A 150 -5.86 -6.70 -14.73
CA HIS A 150 -7.31 -6.53 -14.88
C HIS A 150 -7.71 -5.12 -15.31
N PHE A 151 -6.90 -4.08 -15.07
CA PHE A 151 -7.14 -2.77 -15.68
C PHE A 151 -6.96 -2.82 -17.20
N LEU A 152 -5.98 -3.59 -17.68
CA LEU A 152 -5.68 -3.72 -19.10
C LEU A 152 -6.67 -4.63 -19.84
N ARG A 153 -7.09 -5.74 -19.23
CA ARG A 153 -7.95 -6.77 -19.88
C ARG A 153 -9.43 -6.64 -19.53
N GLY A 154 -9.74 -5.96 -18.45
CA GLY A 154 -11.04 -6.01 -17.78
C GLY A 154 -11.05 -7.07 -16.68
N TYR A 155 -11.74 -6.76 -15.58
CA TYR A 155 -11.75 -7.61 -14.39
C TYR A 155 -12.35 -9.00 -14.66
N GLU A 156 -13.62 -9.05 -15.11
CA GLU A 156 -14.31 -10.29 -15.39
C GLU A 156 -13.66 -11.12 -16.52
N PRO A 157 -13.32 -10.52 -17.69
CA PRO A 157 -12.61 -11.25 -18.75
C PRO A 157 -11.29 -11.85 -18.28
N LEU A 158 -10.49 -11.14 -17.47
CA LEU A 158 -9.24 -11.69 -16.96
C LEU A 158 -9.46 -12.90 -16.04
N LEU A 159 -10.47 -12.87 -15.17
CA LEU A 159 -10.78 -14.00 -14.28
C LEU A 159 -11.22 -15.23 -15.07
N ILE A 160 -12.00 -15.05 -16.14
CA ILE A 160 -12.38 -16.12 -17.07
C ILE A 160 -11.13 -16.68 -17.77
N ASP A 161 -10.30 -15.81 -18.33
CA ASP A 161 -9.05 -16.22 -19.02
C ASP A 161 -8.11 -16.99 -18.10
N ILE A 162 -8.02 -16.60 -16.82
CA ILE A 162 -7.24 -17.33 -15.79
C ILE A 162 -7.83 -18.72 -15.57
N ALA A 163 -9.15 -18.82 -15.42
CA ALA A 163 -9.84 -20.08 -15.17
C ALA A 163 -9.70 -21.05 -16.36
N GLU A 164 -9.75 -20.53 -17.59
CA GLU A 164 -9.59 -21.27 -18.85
C GLU A 164 -8.12 -21.50 -19.22
N ARG A 165 -7.16 -20.95 -18.45
CA ARG A 165 -5.71 -21.05 -18.70
C ARG A 165 -5.30 -20.49 -20.07
N ASN A 166 -5.93 -19.39 -20.47
CA ASN A 166 -5.62 -18.72 -21.73
C ASN A 166 -4.15 -18.27 -21.78
N PRO A 167 -3.36 -18.65 -22.82
CA PRO A 167 -1.94 -18.29 -22.92
C PRO A 167 -1.66 -16.77 -22.87
N GLY A 168 -2.62 -15.94 -23.25
CA GLY A 168 -2.53 -14.48 -23.17
C GLY A 168 -2.29 -13.97 -21.74
N VAL A 169 -2.79 -14.70 -20.72
CA VAL A 169 -2.58 -14.35 -19.30
C VAL A 169 -1.09 -14.31 -18.95
N TRP A 170 -0.33 -15.35 -19.36
CA TRP A 170 1.11 -15.41 -19.11
C TRP A 170 1.88 -14.33 -19.89
N ARG A 171 1.50 -14.09 -21.14
CA ARG A 171 2.12 -13.03 -21.97
C ARG A 171 1.92 -11.65 -21.36
N LEU A 172 0.70 -11.32 -20.92
CA LEU A 172 0.38 -10.04 -20.28
C LEU A 172 1.10 -9.91 -18.94
N ARG A 173 1.08 -10.97 -18.11
CA ARG A 173 1.80 -11.03 -16.84
C ARG A 173 3.29 -10.73 -17.04
N ASP A 174 3.93 -11.40 -17.99
CA ASP A 174 5.38 -11.27 -18.21
C ASP A 174 5.75 -9.87 -18.72
N LEU A 175 4.92 -9.28 -19.60
CA LEU A 175 5.08 -7.89 -20.05
C LEU A 175 5.10 -6.91 -18.86
N ILE A 176 4.16 -7.07 -17.92
CA ILE A 176 4.05 -6.19 -16.75
C ILE A 176 5.21 -6.45 -15.77
N VAL A 177 5.58 -7.72 -15.55
CA VAL A 177 6.73 -8.08 -14.71
C VAL A 177 8.02 -7.46 -15.23
N ASP A 178 8.27 -7.52 -16.54
CA ASP A 178 9.47 -6.94 -17.15
C ASP A 178 9.50 -5.40 -17.00
N ASN A 179 8.32 -4.76 -17.15
CA ASN A 179 8.18 -3.32 -16.90
C ASN A 179 8.44 -2.97 -15.42
N ASN A 180 7.83 -3.70 -14.48
CA ASN A 180 8.04 -3.50 -13.05
C ASN A 180 9.49 -3.74 -12.63
N LEU A 181 10.18 -4.73 -13.22
CA LEU A 181 11.60 -4.97 -12.96
C LEU A 181 12.49 -3.79 -13.39
N ARG A 182 12.13 -3.06 -14.47
CA ARG A 182 12.84 -1.82 -14.84
C ARG A 182 12.66 -0.75 -13.77
N LEU A 183 11.43 -0.56 -13.29
CA LEU A 183 11.12 0.37 -12.21
C LEU A 183 11.86 0.01 -10.91
N ILE A 184 11.82 -1.27 -10.52
CA ILE A 184 12.49 -1.77 -9.32
C ILE A 184 14.00 -1.48 -9.40
N ARG A 185 14.67 -1.80 -10.52
CA ARG A 185 16.10 -1.51 -10.69
C ARG A 185 16.41 -0.03 -10.48
N ARG A 186 15.56 0.86 -10.99
CA ARG A 186 15.75 2.30 -10.78
C ARG A 186 15.62 2.70 -9.31
N TRP A 187 14.69 2.11 -8.56
CA TRP A 187 14.58 2.35 -7.13
C TRP A 187 15.78 1.79 -6.34
N LEU A 188 16.37 0.68 -6.79
CA LEU A 188 17.56 0.11 -6.16
C LEU A 188 18.82 0.98 -6.33
N ASP A 189 18.84 1.92 -7.27
CA ASP A 189 19.89 2.94 -7.39
C ASP A 189 19.77 4.06 -6.33
N LEU A 190 18.65 4.12 -5.61
CA LEU A 190 18.37 5.11 -4.57
C LEU A 190 18.49 4.49 -3.18
N PRO A 191 18.86 5.26 -2.14
CA PRO A 191 19.05 4.75 -0.79
C PRO A 191 17.70 4.55 -0.06
N VAL A 192 16.83 3.73 -0.61
CA VAL A 192 15.57 3.32 0.02
C VAL A 192 15.76 2.17 1.00
N ASP A 193 14.82 1.96 1.91
CA ASP A 193 14.86 0.87 2.90
C ASP A 193 14.02 -0.34 2.45
N CYS A 194 13.01 -0.10 1.63
CA CYS A 194 12.02 -1.09 1.27
C CYS A 194 11.45 -0.84 -0.14
N ILE A 195 11.03 -1.88 -0.83
CA ILE A 195 10.21 -1.78 -2.03
C ILE A 195 8.81 -2.31 -1.71
N GLY A 196 7.80 -1.45 -1.88
CA GLY A 196 6.40 -1.77 -1.64
C GLY A 196 5.65 -2.17 -2.91
N PHE A 197 4.85 -3.21 -2.80
CA PHE A 197 3.90 -3.67 -3.82
C PHE A 197 2.46 -3.53 -3.29
N GLY A 198 1.51 -3.41 -4.21
CA GLY A 198 0.08 -3.46 -3.87
C GLY A 198 -0.68 -4.17 -4.97
N ASP A 199 -1.39 -5.24 -4.57
CA ASP A 199 -2.31 -5.96 -5.45
C ASP A 199 -3.44 -6.57 -4.60
N ASP A 200 -4.69 -6.19 -4.87
CA ASP A 200 -5.84 -6.68 -4.13
C ASP A 200 -6.26 -8.06 -4.63
N TRP A 201 -6.01 -9.08 -3.81
CA TRP A 201 -6.25 -10.47 -4.15
C TRP A 201 -7.52 -11.06 -3.55
N GLY A 202 -8.11 -10.37 -2.57
CA GLY A 202 -9.20 -10.90 -1.78
C GLY A 202 -10.55 -10.25 -2.02
N THR A 203 -11.61 -11.05 -1.89
CA THR A 203 -12.97 -10.59 -1.61
C THR A 203 -13.17 -10.51 -0.11
N GLN A 204 -14.41 -10.33 0.35
CA GLN A 204 -14.74 -10.33 1.79
C GLN A 204 -14.55 -11.70 2.47
N SER A 205 -14.49 -12.79 1.72
CA SER A 205 -14.49 -14.14 2.28
C SER A 205 -13.54 -15.13 1.63
N ALA A 206 -12.94 -14.79 0.50
CA ALA A 206 -12.07 -15.69 -0.27
C ALA A 206 -11.13 -14.93 -1.19
N LEU A 207 -10.11 -15.61 -1.70
CA LEU A 207 -9.31 -15.12 -2.84
C LEU A 207 -10.19 -14.99 -4.09
N MET A 208 -9.86 -14.03 -4.95
CA MET A 208 -10.54 -13.81 -6.24
C MET A 208 -10.31 -14.96 -7.23
N ILE A 209 -9.22 -15.72 -7.06
CA ILE A 209 -8.90 -16.91 -7.84
C ILE A 209 -8.50 -18.06 -6.91
N ARG A 210 -8.54 -19.30 -7.41
CA ARG A 210 -8.11 -20.45 -6.60
C ARG A 210 -6.64 -20.32 -6.20
N PRO A 211 -6.28 -20.68 -4.95
CA PRO A 211 -4.88 -20.63 -4.49
C PRO A 211 -3.91 -21.40 -5.42
N ALA A 212 -4.35 -22.51 -6.01
CA ALA A 212 -3.54 -23.28 -6.94
C ALA A 212 -3.21 -22.49 -8.22
N ALA A 213 -4.19 -21.74 -8.78
CA ALA A 213 -3.96 -20.88 -9.93
C ALA A 213 -3.04 -19.72 -9.58
N TRP A 214 -3.19 -19.13 -8.39
CA TRP A 214 -2.30 -18.09 -7.89
C TRP A 214 -0.84 -18.59 -7.79
N ARG A 215 -0.63 -19.79 -7.22
CA ARG A 215 0.70 -20.41 -7.10
C ARG A 215 1.34 -20.70 -8.45
N GLU A 216 0.54 -21.12 -9.41
CA GLU A 216 1.03 -21.41 -10.77
C GLU A 216 1.39 -20.15 -11.55
N ILE A 217 0.52 -19.14 -11.52
CA ILE A 217 0.62 -17.99 -12.41
C ILE A 217 1.42 -16.85 -11.75
N PHE A 218 1.10 -16.50 -10.49
CA PHE A 218 1.55 -15.25 -9.87
C PHE A 218 2.72 -15.43 -8.91
N LYS A 219 2.79 -16.52 -8.14
CA LYS A 219 3.92 -16.78 -7.22
C LYS A 219 5.28 -16.69 -7.92
N PRO A 220 5.51 -17.34 -9.10
CA PRO A 220 6.79 -17.22 -9.82
C PRO A 220 7.06 -15.79 -10.30
N ALA A 221 6.03 -15.05 -10.68
CA ALA A 221 6.15 -13.67 -11.12
C ALA A 221 6.59 -12.74 -9.98
N TYR A 222 5.95 -12.85 -8.80
CA TYR A 222 6.38 -12.12 -7.61
C TYR A 222 7.79 -12.52 -7.17
N ALA A 223 8.13 -13.80 -7.21
CA ALA A 223 9.48 -14.27 -6.87
C ALA A 223 10.55 -13.60 -7.74
N ARG A 224 10.31 -13.46 -9.06
CA ARG A 224 11.20 -12.73 -9.99
C ARG A 224 11.35 -11.25 -9.60
N MET A 225 10.29 -10.59 -9.16
CA MET A 225 10.32 -9.18 -8.76
C MET A 225 10.96 -8.97 -7.37
N PHE A 226 10.76 -9.90 -6.43
CA PHE A 226 11.30 -9.81 -5.08
C PHE A 226 12.80 -10.13 -5.03
N GLU A 227 13.29 -10.99 -5.93
CA GLU A 227 14.67 -11.45 -5.95
C GLU A 227 15.72 -10.31 -5.98
N PRO A 228 15.67 -9.33 -6.91
CA PRO A 228 16.67 -8.25 -6.96
C PRO A 228 16.63 -7.38 -5.71
N ILE A 229 15.47 -7.16 -5.09
CA ILE A 229 15.30 -6.38 -3.87
C ILE A 229 16.02 -7.07 -2.70
N ARG A 230 15.77 -8.37 -2.55
CA ARG A 230 16.40 -9.20 -1.51
C ARG A 230 17.91 -9.30 -1.69
N LYS A 231 18.37 -9.41 -2.95
CA LYS A 231 19.82 -9.41 -3.25
C LYS A 231 20.51 -8.08 -2.91
N ALA A 232 19.76 -6.98 -2.97
CA ALA A 232 20.24 -5.67 -2.53
C ALA A 232 20.18 -5.48 -1.00
N GLY A 233 19.69 -6.47 -0.24
CA GLY A 233 19.54 -6.40 1.23
C GLY A 233 18.39 -5.53 1.70
N LEU A 234 17.44 -5.18 0.82
CA LEU A 234 16.28 -4.37 1.14
C LEU A 234 15.07 -5.23 1.52
N HIS A 235 14.13 -4.61 2.23
CA HIS A 235 12.86 -5.26 2.57
C HIS A 235 11.88 -5.26 1.39
N VAL A 236 11.03 -6.28 1.33
CA VAL A 236 9.86 -6.34 0.45
C VAL A 236 8.62 -6.18 1.31
N HIS A 237 7.79 -5.19 0.97
CA HIS A 237 6.48 -4.97 1.56
C HIS A 237 5.38 -5.27 0.54
N PHE A 238 4.26 -5.83 1.01
CA PHE A 238 3.11 -6.13 0.16
C PHE A 238 1.81 -5.67 0.83
N HIS A 239 0.95 -5.00 0.07
CA HIS A 239 -0.40 -4.66 0.48
C HIS A 239 -1.41 -5.48 -0.33
N SER A 240 -2.46 -5.95 0.32
CA SER A 240 -3.63 -6.52 -0.34
C SER A 240 -4.88 -6.29 0.50
N ASP A 241 -5.89 -5.71 -0.10
CA ASP A 241 -7.23 -5.74 0.48
C ASP A 241 -7.87 -7.14 0.29
N GLY A 242 -8.90 -7.41 1.10
CA GLY A 242 -9.66 -8.65 1.10
C GLY A 242 -8.99 -9.82 1.83
N TYR A 243 -9.63 -10.99 1.73
CA TYR A 243 -9.19 -12.22 2.37
C TYR A 243 -8.02 -12.86 1.61
N ILE A 244 -6.85 -12.98 2.26
CA ILE A 244 -5.61 -13.46 1.62
C ILE A 244 -4.84 -14.50 2.45
N LEU A 245 -5.41 -15.01 3.54
CA LEU A 245 -4.70 -15.94 4.44
C LEU A 245 -4.09 -17.14 3.70
N ASP A 246 -4.72 -17.60 2.62
CA ASP A 246 -4.28 -18.77 1.85
C ASP A 246 -2.97 -18.59 1.09
N ILE A 247 -2.55 -17.34 0.82
CA ILE A 247 -1.35 -17.03 0.03
C ILE A 247 -0.24 -16.34 0.83
N ILE A 248 -0.51 -15.92 2.07
CA ILE A 248 0.52 -15.28 2.91
C ILE A 248 1.74 -16.19 3.11
N PRO A 249 1.58 -17.53 3.39
CA PRO A 249 2.73 -18.43 3.50
C PRO A 249 3.59 -18.47 2.24
N ASP A 250 2.96 -18.45 1.06
CA ASP A 250 3.66 -18.43 -0.23
C ASP A 250 4.44 -17.13 -0.46
N LEU A 251 3.85 -15.99 -0.06
CA LEU A 251 4.52 -14.68 -0.12
C LEU A 251 5.75 -14.64 0.80
N ILE A 252 5.64 -15.19 2.01
CA ILE A 252 6.78 -15.31 2.95
C ILE A 252 7.89 -16.20 2.35
N GLU A 253 7.52 -17.34 1.76
CA GLU A 253 8.47 -18.27 1.13
C GLU A 253 9.31 -17.60 0.04
N ILE A 254 8.70 -16.74 -0.78
CA ILE A 254 9.42 -16.01 -1.83
C ILE A 254 10.14 -14.74 -1.33
N GLY A 255 10.04 -14.44 -0.02
CA GLY A 255 10.86 -13.44 0.66
C GLY A 255 10.19 -12.15 1.07
N LEU A 256 8.87 -12.16 1.21
CA LEU A 256 8.14 -11.04 1.82
C LEU A 256 8.61 -10.82 3.27
N LYS A 257 8.80 -9.55 3.66
CA LYS A 257 9.22 -9.15 5.01
C LYS A 257 8.18 -8.30 5.73
N GLY A 258 7.40 -7.53 5.00
CA GLY A 258 6.30 -6.73 5.55
C GLY A 258 5.01 -6.99 4.80
N LEU A 259 3.89 -7.09 5.52
CA LEU A 259 2.57 -7.30 4.95
C LEU A 259 1.57 -6.32 5.55
N ASN A 260 0.80 -5.68 4.69
CA ASN A 260 -0.38 -4.90 5.06
C ASN A 260 -1.65 -5.63 4.56
N PRO A 261 -2.20 -6.58 5.32
CA PRO A 261 -3.45 -7.25 5.00
C PRO A 261 -4.61 -6.43 5.56
N GLN A 262 -5.76 -6.51 4.93
CA GLN A 262 -6.99 -5.94 5.50
C GLN A 262 -7.41 -6.72 6.76
N SER A 263 -7.12 -6.16 7.93
CA SER A 263 -7.29 -6.84 9.23
C SER A 263 -8.73 -7.21 9.56
N LEU A 264 -9.71 -6.38 9.13
CA LEU A 264 -11.14 -6.64 9.34
C LEU A 264 -11.62 -7.94 8.68
N VAL A 265 -11.05 -8.28 7.53
CA VAL A 265 -11.44 -9.45 6.74
C VAL A 265 -10.65 -10.69 7.14
N ASN A 266 -9.35 -10.51 7.39
CA ASN A 266 -8.44 -11.62 7.73
C ASN A 266 -8.49 -11.99 9.22
N GLY A 267 -8.99 -11.09 10.08
CA GLY A 267 -9.08 -11.29 11.53
C GLY A 267 -7.75 -11.15 12.26
N LEU A 268 -7.75 -10.48 13.41
CA LEU A 268 -6.53 -10.30 14.22
C LEU A 268 -6.03 -11.64 14.81
N ASP A 269 -6.94 -12.52 15.23
CA ASP A 269 -6.56 -13.81 15.82
C ASP A 269 -5.88 -14.77 14.83
N PRO A 270 -6.41 -14.99 13.59
CA PRO A 270 -5.69 -15.76 12.57
C PRO A 270 -4.34 -15.13 12.19
N LEU A 271 -4.27 -13.79 12.05
CA LEU A 271 -3.02 -13.11 11.77
C LEU A 271 -1.99 -13.29 12.89
N ALA A 272 -2.42 -13.19 14.16
CA ALA A 272 -1.56 -13.43 15.31
C ALA A 272 -1.08 -14.88 15.37
N ALA A 273 -1.98 -15.85 15.25
CA ALA A 273 -1.67 -17.26 15.37
C ALA A 273 -0.72 -17.76 14.28
N LEU A 274 -0.86 -17.24 13.06
CA LEU A 274 -0.13 -17.74 11.89
C LEU A 274 1.15 -16.95 11.58
N PHE A 275 1.19 -15.65 11.88
CA PHE A 275 2.21 -14.76 11.30
C PHE A 275 2.96 -13.89 12.31
N ARG A 276 2.47 -13.72 13.56
CA ARG A 276 3.20 -13.00 14.62
C ARG A 276 4.61 -13.59 14.79
N GLY A 277 5.64 -12.73 14.82
CA GLY A 277 7.04 -13.15 14.92
C GLY A 277 7.65 -13.73 13.64
N ARG A 278 6.89 -13.84 12.54
CA ARG A 278 7.36 -14.39 11.27
C ARG A 278 7.52 -13.35 10.18
N ILE A 279 6.70 -12.30 10.23
CA ILE A 279 6.65 -11.22 9.27
C ILE A 279 6.23 -9.93 9.99
N CYS A 280 6.70 -8.77 9.55
CA CYS A 280 6.21 -7.49 10.05
C CYS A 280 4.81 -7.23 9.50
N LEU A 281 3.82 -7.13 10.38
CA LEU A 281 2.44 -6.81 10.04
C LEU A 281 2.23 -5.30 10.16
N ARG A 282 1.81 -4.65 9.07
CA ARG A 282 1.32 -3.28 9.06
C ARG A 282 -0.20 -3.33 9.09
N ILE A 283 -0.79 -2.99 10.22
CA ILE A 283 -2.22 -3.18 10.47
C ILE A 283 -2.95 -1.84 10.40
N ASP A 284 -3.84 -1.73 9.43
CA ASP A 284 -4.75 -0.59 9.35
C ASP A 284 -5.83 -0.68 10.45
N LEU A 285 -5.99 0.42 11.18
CA LEU A 285 -7.12 0.59 12.09
C LEU A 285 -8.44 0.61 11.30
N ASP A 286 -9.52 0.18 11.94
CA ASP A 286 -10.83 0.07 11.28
C ASP A 286 -11.34 1.43 10.75
N ARG A 287 -11.05 1.65 9.47
CA ARG A 287 -11.44 2.84 8.71
C ARG A 287 -12.91 2.85 8.26
N GLN A 288 -13.61 1.72 8.39
CA GLN A 288 -15.01 1.58 7.93
C GLN A 288 -16.03 1.72 9.06
N GLY A 289 -15.66 1.37 10.27
CA GLY A 289 -16.54 1.37 11.43
C GLY A 289 -16.04 2.26 12.56
N ILE A 290 -14.94 1.87 13.19
CA ILE A 290 -14.48 2.49 14.44
C ILE A 290 -13.95 3.91 14.22
N LEU A 291 -13.10 4.14 13.25
CA LEU A 291 -12.51 5.47 13.05
C LEU A 291 -13.56 6.53 12.69
N PRO A 292 -14.51 6.30 11.76
CA PRO A 292 -15.50 7.31 11.40
C PRO A 292 -16.67 7.40 12.37
N PHE A 293 -17.11 6.29 13.00
CA PHE A 293 -18.39 6.23 13.71
C PHE A 293 -18.27 5.87 15.20
N GLY A 294 -17.13 5.37 15.65
CA GLY A 294 -16.85 5.09 17.06
C GLY A 294 -16.60 6.36 17.87
N SER A 295 -16.68 6.24 19.19
CA SER A 295 -16.23 7.27 20.11
C SER A 295 -14.70 7.30 20.22
N PRO A 296 -14.08 8.38 20.74
CA PRO A 296 -12.65 8.39 21.05
C PRO A 296 -12.22 7.25 21.99
N GLY A 297 -13.14 6.76 22.85
CA GLY A 297 -12.92 5.61 23.71
C GLY A 297 -12.78 4.30 22.91
N ASP A 298 -13.69 4.10 21.96
CA ASP A 298 -13.65 2.92 21.07
C ASP A 298 -12.40 2.90 20.22
N VAL A 299 -11.96 4.05 19.72
CA VAL A 299 -10.70 4.19 18.97
C VAL A 299 -9.50 3.77 19.82
N LYS A 300 -9.43 4.26 21.07
CA LYS A 300 -8.33 3.92 22.00
C LYS A 300 -8.32 2.44 22.32
N GLU A 301 -9.45 1.83 22.54
CA GLU A 301 -9.54 0.40 22.84
C GLU A 301 -9.17 -0.44 21.61
N HIS A 302 -9.55 -0.02 20.40
CA HIS A 302 -9.16 -0.71 19.17
C HIS A 302 -7.64 -0.68 18.94
N VAL A 303 -6.99 0.48 19.13
CA VAL A 303 -5.52 0.59 19.08
C VAL A 303 -4.88 -0.33 20.11
N ARG A 304 -5.39 -0.33 21.35
CA ARG A 304 -4.91 -1.21 22.42
C ARG A 304 -5.06 -2.69 22.03
N GLU A 305 -6.19 -3.10 21.49
CA GLU A 305 -6.46 -4.47 21.06
C GLU A 305 -5.46 -4.92 19.98
N VAL A 306 -5.23 -4.11 18.95
CA VAL A 306 -4.26 -4.40 17.88
C VAL A 306 -2.87 -4.61 18.47
N ILE A 307 -2.43 -3.72 19.35
CA ILE A 307 -1.09 -3.81 19.96
C ILE A 307 -0.98 -5.05 20.86
N LEU A 308 -1.98 -5.35 21.68
CA LEU A 308 -1.94 -6.50 22.58
C LEU A 308 -1.94 -7.86 21.84
N ARG A 309 -2.69 -7.95 20.73
CA ARG A 309 -2.78 -9.19 19.95
C ARG A 309 -1.58 -9.45 19.07
N LEU A 310 -1.05 -8.41 18.43
CA LEU A 310 -0.03 -8.53 17.38
C LEU A 310 1.34 -8.00 17.79
N GLY A 311 1.42 -7.13 18.77
CA GLY A 311 2.67 -6.52 19.21
C GLY A 311 3.59 -7.51 19.93
N SER A 312 4.90 -7.22 19.88
CA SER A 312 5.95 -7.98 20.54
C SER A 312 7.12 -7.04 20.85
N PRO A 313 7.83 -7.24 21.97
CA PRO A 313 9.04 -6.44 22.28
C PRO A 313 10.13 -6.55 21.20
N GLU A 314 10.18 -7.67 20.48
CA GLU A 314 11.13 -7.85 19.39
C GLU A 314 10.77 -7.03 18.17
N GLY A 315 9.49 -6.61 18.00
CA GLY A 315 8.98 -5.89 16.84
C GLY A 315 7.92 -6.69 16.06
N GLY A 316 7.84 -6.47 14.75
CA GLY A 316 6.93 -7.20 13.87
C GLY A 316 5.53 -6.61 13.77
N LEU A 317 5.28 -5.42 14.34
CA LEU A 317 4.03 -4.69 14.20
C LEU A 317 4.29 -3.22 13.84
N ILE A 318 3.52 -2.70 12.91
CA ILE A 318 3.33 -1.27 12.61
C ILE A 318 1.83 -1.01 12.67
N VAL A 319 1.39 -0.06 13.49
CA VAL A 319 0.00 0.42 13.45
C VAL A 319 -0.12 1.45 12.35
N ALA A 320 -1.12 1.32 11.49
CA ALA A 320 -1.40 2.26 10.42
C ALA A 320 -2.81 2.83 10.54
N ALA A 321 -2.97 4.11 10.22
CA ALA A 321 -4.27 4.75 10.20
C ALA A 321 -4.47 5.48 8.86
N ASN A 322 -5.51 5.08 8.12
CA ASN A 322 -5.96 5.76 6.91
C ASN A 322 -7.10 6.72 7.29
N ILE A 323 -6.84 8.01 7.23
CA ILE A 323 -7.74 9.07 7.72
C ILE A 323 -8.44 9.73 6.53
N GLY A 324 -9.72 9.41 6.38
CA GLY A 324 -10.63 10.05 5.45
C GLY A 324 -11.33 11.30 6.05
N PRO A 325 -12.01 12.09 5.22
CA PRO A 325 -12.74 13.28 5.67
C PRO A 325 -13.95 12.96 6.55
N ASP A 326 -14.35 11.70 6.64
CA ASP A 326 -15.40 11.16 7.50
C ASP A 326 -14.93 10.93 8.93
N VAL A 327 -13.63 10.85 9.19
CA VAL A 327 -13.08 10.62 10.54
C VAL A 327 -13.11 11.92 11.36
N PRO A 328 -13.78 11.96 12.55
CA PRO A 328 -13.79 13.13 13.42
C PRO A 328 -12.40 13.49 13.97
N LEU A 329 -12.11 14.78 14.16
CA LEU A 329 -10.85 15.25 14.76
C LEU A 329 -10.55 14.61 16.11
N ALA A 330 -11.57 14.44 16.97
CA ALA A 330 -11.42 13.80 18.27
C ALA A 330 -10.95 12.33 18.15
N ASN A 331 -11.36 11.63 17.09
CA ASN A 331 -10.92 10.26 16.82
C ASN A 331 -9.50 10.22 16.26
N ILE A 332 -9.11 11.20 15.44
CA ILE A 332 -7.73 11.34 14.97
C ILE A 332 -6.79 11.57 16.18
N GLU A 333 -7.14 12.48 17.07
CA GLU A 333 -6.35 12.74 18.27
C GLU A 333 -6.31 11.53 19.23
N ALA A 334 -7.44 10.77 19.31
CA ALA A 334 -7.51 9.56 20.12
C ALA A 334 -6.54 8.45 19.65
N ILE A 335 -6.24 8.37 18.36
CA ILE A 335 -5.22 7.44 17.83
C ILE A 335 -3.84 7.78 18.45
N TYR A 336 -3.42 9.03 18.34
CA TYR A 336 -2.13 9.46 18.89
C TYR A 336 -2.05 9.23 20.40
N GLN A 337 -3.10 9.63 21.14
CA GLN A 337 -3.16 9.41 22.59
C GLN A 337 -3.10 7.93 22.98
N ALA A 338 -3.71 7.06 22.19
CA ALA A 338 -3.64 5.62 22.41
C ALA A 338 -2.24 5.06 22.14
N MET A 339 -1.59 5.53 21.07
CA MET A 339 -0.20 5.15 20.76
C MET A 339 0.75 5.63 21.85
N ASP A 340 0.64 6.87 22.34
CA ASP A 340 1.47 7.37 23.44
C ASP A 340 1.33 6.50 24.70
N ARG A 341 0.15 5.94 24.95
CA ARG A 341 -0.14 5.13 26.13
C ARG A 341 0.22 3.64 25.98
N TYR A 342 -0.04 3.05 24.82
CA TYR A 342 0.00 1.58 24.65
C TYR A 342 1.13 1.09 23.75
N ALA A 343 1.74 1.97 22.95
CA ALA A 343 2.84 1.59 22.07
C ALA A 343 4.19 1.34 22.73
N PRO A 344 4.55 1.95 23.88
CA PRO A 344 5.79 1.60 24.59
C PRO A 344 5.84 0.10 24.90
N ILE A 345 6.98 -0.52 24.63
CA ILE A 345 7.18 -1.99 24.70
C ILE A 345 8.15 -2.28 25.86
#